data_7afb6b652fe5c9f4a51e7c0614f14ae6
#
_entry.id   7afb6b652fe5c9f4a51e7c0614f14ae6
#
_cell.length_a   1.000
_cell.length_b   1.000
_cell.length_c   1.000
_cell.angle_alpha   90.00
_cell.angle_beta   90.00
_cell.angle_gamma   90.00
#
_symmetry.space_group_name_H-M   'P 1'
#
loop_
_entity.id
_entity.type
_entity.pdbx_description
1 polymer ?
#
loop_
_entity_poly.entity_id
_entity_poly.type
_entity_poly.pdbx_seq_one_letter_code
_entity_poly.pdbx_strand_id
1 'polypeptide(L)'
;MTVSKQIKSKISKEGLLTISLDEVNVPDPDDGEVLIKVQATPINPSDLGLLVGPADVSSLKEVEKGSVVEMKVPDGLIRSVAARFDQNLPVGNEGAGIVESAGKGAEHL
;
A
#
# COMPACT_ATOMS: atom_id res chain seq x y z
N MET A 1 -13.30 -10.40 12.58
CA MET A 1 -12.67 -9.47 11.60
C MET A 1 -11.76 -8.49 12.29
N THR A 2 -10.63 -8.23 11.70
CA THR A 2 -9.62 -7.33 12.25
C THR A 2 -9.53 -6.07 11.38
N VAL A 3 -9.49 -4.90 12.01
CA VAL A 3 -9.24 -3.65 11.29
C VAL A 3 -7.73 -3.41 11.27
N SER A 4 -7.19 -3.14 10.09
CA SER A 4 -5.77 -2.87 9.89
C SER A 4 -5.60 -1.60 9.08
N LYS A 5 -4.37 -1.06 9.07
CA LYS A 5 -4.01 0.07 8.22
C LYS A 5 -3.10 -0.38 7.11
N GLN A 6 -3.29 0.18 5.93
CA GLN A 6 -2.51 -0.16 4.76
C GLN A 6 -2.16 1.09 3.97
N ILE A 7 -0.90 1.20 3.55
CA ILE A 7 -0.47 2.28 2.66
C ILE A 7 -0.88 1.91 1.24
N LYS A 8 -1.51 2.86 0.55
CA LYS A 8 -1.89 2.71 -0.85
C LYS A 8 -1.41 3.87 -1.69
N SER A 9 -1.18 3.59 -2.96
CA SER A 9 -0.74 4.58 -3.94
C SER A 9 -1.66 4.54 -5.16
N LYS A 10 -2.10 5.71 -5.61
CA LYS A 10 -3.03 5.87 -6.71
C LYS A 10 -2.58 7.00 -7.62
N ILE A 11 -2.61 6.77 -8.94
CA ILE A 11 -2.31 7.80 -9.92
C ILE A 11 -3.58 8.09 -10.73
N SER A 12 -3.98 9.36 -10.79
CA SER A 12 -5.11 9.78 -11.61
C SER A 12 -4.69 10.03 -13.05
N LYS A 13 -5.66 10.07 -13.95
CA LYS A 13 -5.42 10.40 -15.37
C LYS A 13 -4.83 11.80 -15.57
N GLU A 14 -5.08 12.69 -14.64
CA GLU A 14 -4.58 14.06 -14.65
C GLU A 14 -3.12 14.17 -14.18
N GLY A 15 -2.54 13.06 -13.74
CA GLY A 15 -1.16 13.01 -13.29
C GLY A 15 -0.97 13.40 -11.83
N LEU A 16 -1.93 13.10 -10.97
CA LEU A 16 -1.82 13.29 -9.54
C LEU A 16 -1.61 11.93 -8.86
N LEU A 17 -0.49 11.79 -8.17
CA LEU A 17 -0.21 10.60 -7.35
C LEU A 17 -0.62 10.89 -5.92
N THR A 18 -1.48 10.04 -5.36
CA THR A 18 -1.97 10.15 -3.99
C THR A 18 -1.51 8.94 -3.19
N ILE A 19 -0.84 9.20 -2.07
CA ILE A 19 -0.49 8.16 -1.10
C ILE A 19 -1.42 8.33 0.09
N SER A 20 -2.08 7.23 0.49
CA SER A 20 -3.02 7.26 1.60
C SER A 20 -2.74 6.13 2.58
N LEU A 21 -3.10 6.36 3.84
CA LEU A 21 -3.12 5.35 4.89
C LEU A 21 -4.57 4.96 5.09
N ASP A 22 -4.97 3.85 4.49
CA ASP A 22 -6.36 3.39 4.50
C ASP A 22 -6.61 2.39 5.61
N GLU A 23 -7.81 2.42 6.19
CA GLU A 23 -8.28 1.33 7.04
C GLU A 23 -8.86 0.23 6.15
N VAL A 24 -8.46 -1.01 6.44
CA VAL A 24 -8.95 -2.19 5.72
C VAL A 24 -9.45 -3.22 6.71
N ASN A 25 -10.52 -3.92 6.33
CA ASN A 25 -11.03 -5.05 7.13
C ASN A 25 -10.33 -6.32 6.66
N VAL A 26 -9.64 -6.99 7.59
CA VAL A 26 -8.97 -8.24 7.31
C VAL A 26 -9.87 -9.37 7.82
N PRO A 27 -10.31 -10.30 6.97
CA PRO A 27 -11.15 -11.42 7.42
C PRO A 27 -10.37 -12.38 8.34
N ASP A 28 -11.11 -13.16 9.09
CA ASP A 28 -10.51 -14.24 9.87
C ASP A 28 -9.85 -15.25 8.94
N PRO A 29 -8.78 -15.93 9.37
CA PRO A 29 -8.08 -16.87 8.48
C PRO A 29 -8.96 -18.08 8.13
N ASP A 30 -8.96 -18.44 6.85
CA ASP A 30 -9.61 -19.64 6.35
C ASP A 30 -8.76 -20.87 6.67
N ASP A 31 -9.24 -22.05 6.24
CA ASP A 31 -8.50 -23.29 6.42
C ASP A 31 -7.13 -23.21 5.74
N GLY A 32 -6.08 -23.57 6.46
CA GLY A 32 -4.71 -23.49 5.97
C GLY A 32 -4.08 -22.11 6.01
N GLU A 33 -4.79 -21.11 6.52
CA GLU A 33 -4.30 -19.74 6.61
C GLU A 33 -3.99 -19.33 8.04
N VAL A 34 -3.17 -18.30 8.17
CA VAL A 34 -2.90 -17.64 9.47
C VAL A 34 -3.08 -16.13 9.31
N LEU A 35 -3.52 -15.49 10.38
CA LEU A 35 -3.53 -14.03 10.50
C LEU A 35 -2.25 -13.60 11.22
N ILE A 36 -1.45 -12.77 10.55
CA ILE A 36 -0.18 -12.30 11.09
C ILE A 36 -0.30 -10.83 11.49
N LYS A 37 0.11 -10.53 12.71
CA LYS A 37 0.31 -9.14 13.14
C LYS A 37 1.70 -8.71 12.71
N VAL A 38 1.77 -7.90 11.66
CA VAL A 38 3.03 -7.43 11.11
C VAL A 38 3.71 -6.48 12.09
N GLN A 39 4.99 -6.73 12.38
CA GLN A 39 5.79 -5.93 13.30
C GLN A 39 6.87 -5.13 12.60
N ALA A 40 7.34 -5.59 11.45
CA ALA A 40 8.39 -4.92 10.68
C ALA A 40 8.26 -5.24 9.20
N THR A 41 8.54 -4.26 8.37
CA THR A 41 8.63 -4.43 6.92
C THR A 41 9.88 -3.72 6.40
N PRO A 42 10.62 -4.29 5.44
CA PRO A 42 11.70 -3.59 4.80
C PRO A 42 11.16 -2.59 3.78
N ILE A 43 11.95 -1.58 3.46
CA ILE A 43 11.68 -0.68 2.34
C ILE A 43 12.67 -1.03 1.23
N ASN A 44 12.17 -1.65 0.17
CA ASN A 44 12.98 -2.06 -0.97
C ASN A 44 12.88 -1.04 -2.10
N PRO A 45 13.88 -0.94 -3.00
CA PRO A 45 13.79 -0.05 -4.16
C PRO A 45 12.53 -0.28 -5.02
N SER A 46 12.08 -1.52 -5.14
CA SER A 46 10.84 -1.86 -5.86
C SER A 46 9.59 -1.26 -5.21
N ASP A 47 9.59 -1.12 -3.89
CA ASP A 47 8.48 -0.48 -3.17
C ASP A 47 8.38 0.99 -3.52
N LEU A 48 9.52 1.67 -3.67
CA LEU A 48 9.56 3.08 -4.06
C LEU A 48 9.04 3.29 -5.47
N GLY A 49 9.31 2.35 -6.37
CA GLY A 49 8.79 2.38 -7.74
C GLY A 49 7.27 2.38 -7.78
N LEU A 50 6.62 1.65 -6.90
CA LEU A 50 5.17 1.63 -6.79
C LEU A 50 4.65 2.81 -5.95
N LEU A 51 5.30 3.12 -4.85
CA LEU A 51 4.84 4.14 -3.91
C LEU A 51 4.86 5.54 -4.53
N VAL A 52 5.97 5.94 -5.11
CA VAL A 52 6.14 7.27 -5.70
C VAL A 52 6.20 7.25 -7.23
N GLY A 53 6.55 6.11 -7.83
CA GLY A 53 6.63 5.97 -9.27
C GLY A 53 7.44 7.08 -9.92
N PRO A 54 6.94 7.68 -11.01
CA PRO A 54 7.60 8.78 -11.70
C PRO A 54 7.27 10.15 -11.12
N ALA A 55 6.63 10.23 -9.95
CA ALA A 55 6.20 11.51 -9.40
C ALA A 55 7.37 12.40 -8.99
N ASP A 56 7.17 13.70 -9.10
CA ASP A 56 8.11 14.70 -8.62
C ASP A 56 7.94 14.85 -7.10
N VAL A 57 8.87 14.30 -6.33
CA VAL A 57 8.80 14.31 -4.87
C VAL A 57 8.91 15.73 -4.28
N SER A 58 9.48 16.69 -5.02
CA SER A 58 9.53 18.09 -4.57
C SER A 58 8.15 18.74 -4.58
N SER A 59 7.17 18.16 -5.28
CA SER A 59 5.79 18.65 -5.32
C SER A 59 4.93 18.10 -4.18
N LEU A 60 5.50 17.31 -3.28
CA LEU A 60 4.75 16.64 -2.21
C LEU A 60 3.97 17.66 -1.37
N LYS A 61 2.70 17.37 -1.16
CA LYS A 61 1.78 18.20 -0.40
C LYS A 61 0.93 17.32 0.49
N GLU A 62 0.82 17.69 1.75
CA GLU A 62 -0.07 17.02 2.69
C GLU A 62 -1.51 17.49 2.45
N VAL A 63 -2.40 16.54 2.15
CA VAL A 63 -3.84 16.80 1.90
C VAL A 63 -4.64 16.60 3.17
N GLU A 64 -4.40 15.48 3.85
CA GLU A 64 -4.97 15.21 5.17
C GLU A 64 -3.83 14.88 6.12
N LYS A 65 -3.78 15.61 7.23
CA LYS A 65 -2.69 15.50 8.18
C LYS A 65 -2.50 14.06 8.66
N GLY A 66 -1.32 13.53 8.42
CA GLY A 66 -0.92 12.20 8.89
C GLY A 66 -1.53 11.04 8.10
N SER A 67 -2.33 11.27 7.06
CA SER A 67 -2.99 10.17 6.37
C SER A 67 -3.02 10.25 4.84
N VAL A 68 -2.93 11.43 4.25
CA VAL A 68 -2.97 11.58 2.77
C VAL A 68 -1.98 12.63 2.31
N VAL A 69 -1.12 12.25 1.37
CA VAL A 69 -0.24 13.18 0.66
C VAL A 69 -0.41 13.02 -0.84
N GLU A 70 -0.10 14.06 -1.59
CA GLU A 70 -0.13 14.00 -3.05
C GLU A 70 1.11 14.61 -3.67
N MET A 71 1.44 14.13 -4.87
CA MET A 71 2.56 14.60 -5.68
C MET A 71 2.12 14.68 -7.12
N LYS A 72 2.82 15.50 -7.91
CA LYS A 72 2.54 15.63 -9.34
C LYS A 72 3.42 14.68 -10.14
N VAL A 73 2.82 14.01 -11.10
CA VAL A 73 3.55 13.27 -12.12
C VAL A 73 3.85 14.23 -13.26
N PRO A 74 5.12 14.39 -13.68
CA PRO A 74 5.46 15.26 -14.81
C PRO A 74 4.67 14.88 -16.06
N ASP A 75 4.19 15.87 -16.82
CA ASP A 75 3.31 15.67 -17.97
C ASP A 75 3.88 14.64 -18.98
N GLY A 76 5.17 14.67 -19.23
CA GLY A 76 5.82 13.76 -20.15
C GLY A 76 5.87 12.30 -19.69
N LEU A 77 5.57 12.04 -18.42
CA LEU A 77 5.62 10.70 -17.83
C LEU A 77 4.24 10.12 -17.51
N ILE A 78 3.17 10.89 -17.67
CA ILE A 78 1.82 10.43 -17.33
C ILE A 78 1.44 9.18 -18.12
N ARG A 79 1.72 9.14 -19.42
CA ARG A 79 1.38 7.99 -20.26
C ARG A 79 2.10 6.72 -19.86
N SER A 80 3.30 6.83 -19.28
CA SER A 80 4.09 5.66 -18.87
C SER A 80 3.43 4.86 -17.75
N VAL A 81 2.50 5.46 -17.02
CA VAL A 81 1.79 4.83 -15.89
C VAL A 81 0.31 4.64 -16.18
N ALA A 82 -0.10 4.68 -17.43
CA ALA A 82 -1.52 4.59 -17.82
C ALA A 82 -2.19 3.30 -17.30
N ALA A 83 -1.47 2.20 -17.22
CA ALA A 83 -2.01 0.95 -16.70
C ALA A 83 -2.42 1.01 -15.22
N ARG A 84 -1.94 2.03 -14.49
CA ARG A 84 -2.24 2.23 -13.07
C ARG A 84 -3.33 3.26 -12.81
N PHE A 85 -3.85 3.91 -13.84
CA PHE A 85 -4.80 5.00 -13.63
C PHE A 85 -6.00 4.55 -12.80
N ASP A 86 -6.29 5.35 -11.77
CA ASP A 86 -7.43 5.19 -10.86
C ASP A 86 -7.48 3.86 -10.09
N GLN A 87 -6.35 3.14 -10.05
CA GLN A 87 -6.22 1.93 -9.23
C GLN A 87 -5.55 2.27 -7.91
N ASN A 88 -6.23 1.98 -6.81
CA ASN A 88 -5.72 2.19 -5.46
C ASN A 88 -4.90 0.97 -5.03
N LEU A 89 -3.60 0.99 -5.29
CA LEU A 89 -2.73 -0.16 -5.17
C LEU A 89 -2.04 -0.23 -3.80
N PRO A 90 -2.03 -1.40 -3.14
CA PRO A 90 -1.25 -1.59 -1.93
C PRO A 90 0.24 -1.58 -2.25
N VAL A 91 1.05 -1.15 -1.29
CA VAL A 91 2.50 -1.05 -1.43
C VAL A 91 3.17 -2.00 -0.45
N GLY A 92 4.27 -2.61 -0.89
CA GLY A 92 5.05 -3.55 -0.09
C GLY A 92 4.68 -5.00 -0.37
N ASN A 93 5.66 -5.87 -0.28
CA ASN A 93 5.49 -7.30 -0.54
C ASN A 93 6.24 -8.19 0.45
N GLU A 94 6.83 -7.60 1.48
CA GLU A 94 7.54 -8.32 2.52
C GLU A 94 7.14 -7.81 3.91
N GLY A 95 7.16 -8.70 4.87
CA GLY A 95 6.92 -8.33 6.26
C GLY A 95 7.27 -9.48 7.19
N ALA A 96 7.48 -9.15 8.45
CA ALA A 96 7.69 -10.10 9.51
C ALA A 96 6.78 -9.74 10.68
N GLY A 97 6.27 -10.76 11.36
CA GLY A 97 5.37 -10.54 12.47
C GLY A 97 5.10 -11.81 13.25
N ILE A 98 4.07 -11.77 14.06
CA ILE A 98 3.66 -12.84 14.94
C ILE A 98 2.29 -13.35 14.51
N VAL A 99 2.10 -14.67 14.51
CA VAL A 99 0.79 -15.28 14.26
C VAL A 99 -0.17 -14.86 15.36
N GLU A 100 -1.26 -14.23 14.99
CA GLU A 100 -2.30 -13.77 15.91
C GLU A 100 -3.42 -14.79 16.02
N SER A 101 -3.80 -15.41 14.92
CA SER A 101 -4.75 -16.51 14.90
C SER A 101 -4.47 -17.44 13.71
N ALA A 102 -4.91 -18.67 13.80
CA ALA A 102 -4.69 -19.68 12.77
C ALA A 102 -6.01 -20.35 12.40
N GLY A 103 -6.21 -20.58 11.12
CA GLY A 103 -7.30 -21.37 10.62
C GLY A 103 -7.02 -22.87 10.79
N LYS A 104 -8.03 -23.69 10.48
CA LYS A 104 -7.93 -25.13 10.59
C LYS A 104 -6.80 -25.67 9.72
N GLY A 105 -5.95 -26.52 10.28
CA GLY A 105 -4.80 -27.10 9.57
C GLY A 105 -3.54 -26.25 9.63
N ALA A 106 -3.59 -25.04 10.19
CA ALA A 106 -2.43 -24.15 10.33
C ALA A 106 -2.09 -23.87 11.81
N GLU A 107 -2.70 -24.57 12.76
CA GLU A 107 -2.56 -24.29 14.20
C GLU A 107 -1.15 -24.56 14.74
N HIS A 108 -0.33 -25.26 13.98
CA HIS A 108 1.06 -25.56 14.34
C HIS A 108 2.02 -24.38 14.11
N LEU A 109 1.55 -23.31 13.49
CA LEU A 109 2.36 -22.14 13.15
C LEU A 109 2.37 -21.07 14.24
#